data_8e04e326cd95c78e02e7486a47d91b79
#
_entry.id   8e04e326cd95c78e02e7486a47d91b79
#
_cell.length_a   1.000
_cell.length_b   1.000
_cell.length_c   1.000
_cell.angle_alpha   90.00
_cell.angle_beta   90.00
_cell.angle_gamma   90.00
#
_symmetry.space_group_name_H-M   'P 1'
#
loop_
_entity.id
_entity.type
_entity.pdbx_description
1 polymer ?
#
loop_
_entity_poly.entity_id
_entity_poly.type
_entity_poly.pdbx_seq_one_letter_code
_entity_poly.pdbx_strand_id
1 'polypeptide(L)'
;MIGPSTEWPALTEYDADHLERVALPIGGIGTGTVSLGGRGDLRDWEIVNRPAKGFVPALGRYGAPFFALYARPEAGPAVLRLIEGPLGVEAYEGSHGSEVRNHGLPRFRDCRFAAAYPLGQVLLSDPEVPLEVRIEAFNPLIPADAARSGIPIAILRYVLVNPGAEPVAAAVCGSVPNFIGADGWNLGRDWRGSPDDSMGPKDNRNVFVEGDGWCGLGMSSAGIDPRAEQWGTLCLATTTTEEVTYRTAWAELSWGDSLLDFWDDLGEDGKLSEREGGDADAPVASLAARVVVPPGDSRALTFLLGWHFPNRRTWQPRAPSAECCAPGGADLDRVGNYYTTLYRDAQDVIEQVVPALGELERETVGFVRAFCDSDLPPVIKEAALYNLSTLRTQTCYRTEDGRFYGWEGCSDRQGCCFGSCTHVWNYEQATAFLFGDLSRSMREVEFGHATDERGLMSFRVQLPLERAKEYGHAAADGQMGCLIKLYRDWQLSGDDEMLRALWPAARRALSFCWIEGGWDADGDGVMEGCQHNTM
;
A
#
# COMPACT_ATOMS: atom_id res chain seq x y z
N MET A 1 5.11 -30.42 -2.19
CA MET A 1 4.86 -28.95 -2.30
C MET A 1 3.67 -28.61 -1.43
N ILE A 2 3.83 -27.64 -0.54
CA ILE A 2 2.77 -27.12 0.34
C ILE A 2 1.59 -26.59 -0.50
N GLY A 3 0.36 -26.79 0.00
CA GLY A 3 -0.86 -26.21 -0.57
C GLY A 3 -1.21 -24.84 0.03
N PRO A 4 -2.19 -24.13 -0.58
CA PRO A 4 -2.79 -22.95 0.05
C PRO A 4 -3.34 -23.27 1.44
N SER A 5 -3.46 -22.23 2.28
CA SER A 5 -4.11 -22.36 3.59
C SER A 5 -5.53 -22.87 3.47
N THR A 6 -5.93 -23.80 4.31
CA THR A 6 -7.33 -24.23 4.40
C THR A 6 -8.21 -23.19 5.11
N GLU A 7 -7.60 -22.28 5.84
CA GLU A 7 -8.30 -21.21 6.56
C GLU A 7 -8.54 -19.98 5.68
N TRP A 8 -7.66 -19.74 4.70
CA TRP A 8 -7.77 -18.63 3.77
C TRP A 8 -8.35 -19.08 2.42
N PRO A 9 -9.45 -18.50 1.95
CA PRO A 9 -9.97 -18.84 0.64
C PRO A 9 -8.99 -18.42 -0.45
N ALA A 10 -8.91 -19.21 -1.52
CA ALA A 10 -8.21 -18.87 -2.75
C ALA A 10 -9.21 -18.95 -3.91
N LEU A 11 -9.29 -17.91 -4.71
CA LEU A 11 -10.15 -17.80 -5.87
C LEU A 11 -9.39 -18.09 -7.17
N THR A 12 -8.14 -17.64 -7.21
CA THR A 12 -7.27 -17.78 -8.39
C THR A 12 -5.90 -18.29 -7.94
N GLU A 13 -5.36 -19.25 -8.68
CA GLU A 13 -3.98 -19.73 -8.52
C GLU A 13 -3.17 -19.43 -9.78
N TYR A 14 -1.92 -19.02 -9.59
CA TYR A 14 -0.95 -18.72 -10.63
C TYR A 14 0.23 -19.66 -10.50
N ASP A 15 0.58 -20.34 -11.58
CA ASP A 15 1.76 -21.19 -11.70
C ASP A 15 3.04 -20.39 -12.00
N ALA A 16 4.17 -21.08 -12.11
CA ALA A 16 5.48 -20.47 -12.32
C ALA A 16 5.57 -19.55 -13.57
N ASP A 17 4.79 -19.84 -14.61
CA ASP A 17 4.82 -19.06 -15.85
C ASP A 17 4.02 -17.74 -15.77
N HIS A 18 3.24 -17.55 -14.71
CA HIS A 18 2.33 -16.41 -14.57
C HIS A 18 2.63 -15.52 -13.36
N LEU A 19 3.77 -15.66 -12.68
CA LEU A 19 4.09 -14.94 -11.43
C LEU A 19 4.63 -13.53 -11.64
N GLU A 20 5.33 -13.28 -12.74
CA GLU A 20 6.15 -12.08 -12.91
C GLU A 20 5.34 -10.77 -12.81
N ARG A 21 4.10 -10.78 -13.31
CA ARG A 21 3.22 -9.60 -13.34
C ARG A 21 2.23 -9.53 -12.18
N VAL A 22 2.27 -10.47 -11.26
CA VAL A 22 1.42 -10.41 -10.07
C VAL A 22 1.95 -9.33 -9.14
N ALA A 23 1.08 -8.41 -8.76
CA ALA A 23 1.33 -7.38 -7.75
C ALA A 23 0.04 -7.17 -6.96
N LEU A 24 -0.06 -7.77 -5.77
CA LEU A 24 -1.21 -7.65 -4.89
C LEU A 24 -0.96 -6.54 -3.88
N PRO A 25 -1.69 -5.40 -3.96
CA PRO A 25 -1.46 -4.27 -3.08
C PRO A 25 -1.90 -4.60 -1.64
N ILE A 26 -0.99 -4.42 -0.70
CA ILE A 26 -1.20 -4.59 0.74
C ILE A 26 -1.06 -3.22 1.40
N GLY A 27 -2.18 -2.68 1.84
CA GLY A 27 -2.26 -1.37 2.48
C GLY A 27 -3.71 -0.95 2.65
N GLY A 28 -3.97 0.07 3.44
CA GLY A 28 -5.32 0.53 3.77
C GLY A 28 -5.90 1.52 2.76
N ILE A 29 -7.21 1.72 2.82
CA ILE A 29 -7.90 2.75 2.02
C ILE A 29 -7.33 4.13 2.39
N GLY A 30 -6.76 4.83 1.40
CA GLY A 30 -6.20 6.16 1.57
C GLY A 30 -4.85 6.22 2.30
N THR A 31 -4.13 5.10 2.44
CA THR A 31 -2.85 5.05 3.16
C THR A 31 -1.64 4.77 2.27
N GLY A 32 -1.87 4.39 1.02
CA GLY A 32 -0.86 3.79 0.15
C GLY A 32 -0.67 2.30 0.42
N THR A 33 0.17 1.66 -0.39
CA THR A 33 0.37 0.21 -0.40
C THR A 33 1.81 -0.18 -0.67
N VAL A 34 2.16 -1.38 -0.21
CA VAL A 34 3.28 -2.17 -0.72
C VAL A 34 2.67 -3.37 -1.43
N SER A 35 3.15 -3.75 -2.61
CA SER A 35 2.60 -4.90 -3.33
C SER A 35 3.39 -6.19 -3.04
N LEU A 36 2.66 -7.27 -2.75
CA LEU A 36 3.22 -8.63 -2.76
C LEU A 36 3.34 -9.08 -4.21
N GLY A 37 4.56 -9.32 -4.67
CA GLY A 37 4.83 -9.91 -5.97
C GLY A 37 4.52 -11.40 -6.01
N GLY A 38 4.24 -11.93 -7.20
CA GLY A 38 3.91 -13.34 -7.38
C GLY A 38 4.99 -14.32 -6.92
N ARG A 39 6.24 -13.86 -6.84
CA ARG A 39 7.38 -14.65 -6.36
C ARG A 39 7.64 -14.48 -4.85
N GLY A 40 6.87 -13.64 -4.13
CA GLY A 40 7.09 -13.33 -2.72
C GLY A 40 7.94 -12.09 -2.46
N ASP A 41 8.40 -11.42 -3.51
CA ASP A 41 9.09 -10.14 -3.43
C ASP A 41 8.13 -9.01 -3.05
N LEU A 42 8.64 -7.98 -2.40
CA LEU A 42 7.90 -6.75 -2.12
C LEU A 42 8.26 -5.68 -3.16
N ARG A 43 7.24 -5.18 -3.86
CA ARG A 43 7.39 -4.23 -4.96
C ARG A 43 6.39 -3.09 -4.86
N ASP A 44 6.52 -2.10 -5.73
CA ASP A 44 5.60 -0.96 -5.81
C ASP A 44 5.34 -0.33 -4.44
N TRP A 45 6.39 0.24 -3.84
CA TRP A 45 6.31 0.89 -2.54
C TRP A 45 5.67 2.27 -2.66
N GLU A 46 4.36 2.29 -2.73
CA GLU A 46 3.54 3.48 -2.94
C GLU A 46 2.98 4.02 -1.62
N ILE A 47 3.81 4.12 -0.58
CA ILE A 47 3.39 4.55 0.75
C ILE A 47 3.73 6.02 1.06
N VAL A 48 4.48 6.69 0.20
CA VAL A 48 4.89 8.08 0.38
C VAL A 48 4.04 9.00 -0.50
N ASN A 49 2.73 8.97 -0.29
CA ASN A 49 1.74 9.91 -0.82
C ASN A 49 1.60 10.03 -2.35
N ARG A 50 2.35 9.24 -3.13
CA ARG A 50 2.38 9.32 -4.58
C ARG A 50 2.41 7.94 -5.25
N PRO A 51 1.89 7.84 -6.49
CA PRO A 51 2.13 6.65 -7.31
C PRO A 51 3.62 6.45 -7.57
N ALA A 52 4.09 5.23 -7.44
CA ALA A 52 5.50 4.87 -7.61
C ALA A 52 5.65 3.42 -8.10
N LYS A 53 5.04 3.10 -9.26
CA LYS A 53 5.12 1.76 -9.85
C LYS A 53 6.56 1.40 -10.19
N GLY A 54 6.94 0.18 -9.82
CA GLY A 54 8.31 -0.32 -9.98
C GLY A 54 9.30 0.25 -8.95
N PHE A 55 8.87 1.17 -8.06
CA PHE A 55 9.74 1.64 -7.00
C PHE A 55 9.90 0.57 -5.92
N VAL A 56 11.16 0.25 -5.65
CA VAL A 56 11.59 -0.55 -4.50
C VAL A 56 12.70 0.24 -3.83
N PRO A 57 12.59 0.60 -2.55
CA PRO A 57 13.66 1.30 -1.85
C PRO A 57 14.90 0.40 -1.80
N ALA A 58 16.05 0.93 -2.21
CA ALA A 58 17.30 0.19 -2.24
C ALA A 58 18.49 1.13 -2.11
N LEU A 59 19.53 0.65 -1.49
CA LEU A 59 20.85 1.28 -1.47
C LEU A 59 21.61 0.83 -2.73
N GLY A 60 21.48 1.56 -3.83
CA GLY A 60 22.06 1.18 -5.10
C GLY A 60 21.49 -0.16 -5.63
N ARG A 61 22.38 -1.12 -5.96
CA ARG A 61 21.98 -2.46 -6.44
C ARG A 61 21.76 -3.47 -5.31
N TYR A 62 22.16 -3.15 -4.09
CA TYR A 62 22.14 -4.02 -2.92
C TYR A 62 21.28 -3.41 -1.83
N GLY A 63 20.80 -4.24 -0.89
CA GLY A 63 20.04 -3.77 0.25
C GLY A 63 18.60 -3.37 -0.06
N ALA A 64 18.00 -3.88 -1.14
CA ALA A 64 16.55 -3.79 -1.34
C ALA A 64 15.83 -4.60 -0.25
N PRO A 65 14.56 -4.25 0.11
CA PRO A 65 13.80 -5.01 1.07
C PRO A 65 13.69 -6.49 0.68
N PHE A 66 13.88 -7.39 1.62
CA PHE A 66 13.68 -8.82 1.44
C PHE A 66 13.41 -9.52 2.76
N PHE A 67 12.93 -10.77 2.65
CA PHE A 67 12.90 -11.71 3.75
C PHE A 67 13.76 -12.94 3.42
N ALA A 68 14.54 -13.41 4.40
CA ALA A 68 15.41 -14.57 4.28
C ALA A 68 15.02 -15.67 5.27
N LEU A 69 15.13 -16.92 4.85
CA LEU A 69 15.01 -18.11 5.68
C LEU A 69 16.39 -18.66 6.00
N TYR A 70 16.69 -18.83 7.28
CA TYR A 70 17.69 -19.76 7.76
C TYR A 70 17.01 -21.05 8.19
N ALA A 71 17.51 -22.21 7.79
CA ALA A 71 16.98 -23.51 8.20
C ALA A 71 18.11 -24.51 8.43
N ARG A 72 18.15 -25.15 9.60
CA ARG A 72 19.14 -26.14 9.97
C ARG A 72 18.47 -27.36 10.58
N PRO A 73 18.47 -28.53 9.92
CA PRO A 73 18.05 -29.78 10.53
C PRO A 73 19.02 -30.19 11.66
N GLU A 74 18.60 -31.04 12.59
CA GLU A 74 19.42 -31.50 13.71
C GLU A 74 20.71 -32.19 13.21
N ALA A 75 20.58 -33.01 12.17
CA ALA A 75 21.69 -33.67 11.49
C ALA A 75 21.88 -33.14 10.08
N GLY A 76 22.60 -32.01 9.91
CA GLY A 76 22.85 -31.46 8.56
C GLY A 76 23.39 -30.04 8.55
N PRO A 77 23.79 -29.55 7.38
CA PRO A 77 24.22 -28.17 7.20
C PRO A 77 23.05 -27.21 7.28
N ALA A 78 23.33 -25.97 7.64
CA ALA A 78 22.40 -24.88 7.51
C ALA A 78 22.19 -24.51 6.03
N VAL A 79 20.98 -24.11 5.72
CA VAL A 79 20.60 -23.59 4.40
C VAL A 79 20.04 -22.19 4.57
N LEU A 80 20.46 -21.29 3.70
CA LEU A 80 19.98 -19.91 3.66
C LEU A 80 19.36 -19.62 2.28
N ARG A 81 18.17 -19.02 2.25
CA ARG A 81 17.44 -18.65 1.01
C ARG A 81 16.73 -17.33 1.21
N LEU A 82 16.65 -16.51 0.16
CA LEU A 82 15.57 -15.51 0.08
C LEU A 82 14.24 -16.24 0.05
N ILE A 83 13.25 -15.72 0.77
CA ILE A 83 11.88 -16.25 0.75
C ILE A 83 11.17 -15.70 -0.49
N GLU A 84 11.73 -16.02 -1.63
CA GLU A 84 11.28 -15.63 -2.97
C GLU A 84 11.41 -16.82 -3.92
N GLY A 85 10.51 -16.88 -4.91
CA GLY A 85 10.60 -17.80 -6.04
C GLY A 85 11.72 -17.43 -7.03
N PRO A 86 11.99 -18.29 -8.01
CA PRO A 86 13.06 -18.10 -8.98
C PRO A 86 12.82 -16.87 -9.84
N LEU A 87 13.91 -16.31 -10.37
CA LEU A 87 13.89 -15.23 -11.36
C LEU A 87 13.87 -15.82 -12.78
N GLY A 88 13.11 -15.20 -13.68
CA GLY A 88 13.20 -15.49 -15.10
C GLY A 88 14.60 -15.16 -15.68
N VAL A 89 14.98 -15.83 -16.74
CA VAL A 89 16.31 -15.64 -17.38
C VAL A 89 16.51 -14.20 -17.82
N GLU A 90 15.47 -13.58 -18.36
CA GLU A 90 15.45 -12.19 -18.84
C GLU A 90 15.73 -11.17 -17.73
N ALA A 91 15.45 -11.52 -16.47
CA ALA A 91 15.75 -10.65 -15.34
C ALA A 91 17.27 -10.50 -15.07
N TYR A 92 18.09 -11.43 -15.61
CA TYR A 92 19.54 -11.36 -15.49
C TYR A 92 20.21 -10.59 -16.63
N GLU A 93 19.44 -10.13 -17.62
CA GLU A 93 19.94 -9.41 -18.78
C GLU A 93 19.71 -7.91 -18.65
N GLY A 94 20.69 -7.11 -19.04
CA GLY A 94 20.60 -5.66 -19.06
C GLY A 94 21.85 -5.04 -19.68
N SER A 95 21.78 -3.81 -20.16
CA SER A 95 22.87 -3.11 -20.85
C SER A 95 24.13 -2.94 -19.99
N HIS A 96 23.97 -2.99 -18.66
CA HIS A 96 25.05 -2.86 -17.67
C HIS A 96 25.12 -4.06 -16.72
N GLY A 97 24.69 -5.24 -17.17
CA GLY A 97 24.53 -6.45 -16.37
C GLY A 97 23.14 -6.57 -15.76
N SER A 98 22.95 -7.52 -14.86
CA SER A 98 21.65 -7.73 -14.19
C SER A 98 21.20 -6.51 -13.42
N GLU A 99 19.95 -6.12 -13.61
CA GLU A 99 19.28 -5.06 -12.83
C GLU A 99 18.48 -5.62 -11.64
N VAL A 100 18.50 -6.94 -11.45
CA VAL A 100 17.81 -7.60 -10.34
C VAL A 100 18.40 -7.16 -9.01
N ARG A 101 17.54 -6.73 -8.13
CA ARG A 101 17.91 -6.34 -6.77
C ARG A 101 18.29 -7.58 -5.96
N ASN A 102 19.29 -7.43 -5.08
CA ASN A 102 19.84 -8.55 -4.30
C ASN A 102 20.25 -9.73 -5.20
N HIS A 103 20.78 -9.40 -6.38
CA HIS A 103 21.27 -10.35 -7.36
C HIS A 103 22.36 -11.26 -6.74
N GLY A 104 22.31 -12.53 -7.09
CA GLY A 104 23.25 -13.55 -6.60
C GLY A 104 22.82 -14.26 -5.31
N LEU A 105 21.87 -13.74 -4.56
CA LEU A 105 21.34 -14.46 -3.40
C LEU A 105 20.48 -15.67 -3.85
N PRO A 106 20.63 -16.84 -3.21
CA PRO A 106 19.87 -18.03 -3.55
C PRO A 106 18.38 -17.89 -3.18
N ARG A 107 17.51 -18.34 -4.09
CA ARG A 107 16.04 -18.33 -3.97
C ARG A 107 15.50 -19.75 -4.00
N PHE A 108 14.22 -19.92 -3.63
CA PHE A 108 13.53 -21.19 -3.80
C PHE A 108 13.36 -21.55 -5.28
N ARG A 109 13.37 -22.85 -5.61
CA ARG A 109 13.27 -23.33 -7.00
C ARG A 109 11.84 -23.41 -7.50
N ASP A 110 10.89 -23.73 -6.62
CA ASP A 110 9.48 -23.86 -6.97
C ASP A 110 8.67 -22.78 -6.30
N CYS A 111 7.78 -22.14 -7.07
CA CYS A 111 6.92 -21.08 -6.58
C CYS A 111 5.55 -21.13 -7.25
N ARG A 112 4.49 -20.90 -6.46
CA ARG A 112 3.12 -20.65 -6.93
C ARG A 112 2.51 -19.52 -6.11
N PHE A 113 1.53 -18.85 -6.67
CA PHE A 113 0.78 -17.80 -6.00
C PHE A 113 -0.71 -18.15 -5.98
N ALA A 114 -1.37 -17.92 -4.85
CA ALA A 114 -2.82 -18.10 -4.71
C ALA A 114 -3.42 -16.87 -4.06
N ALA A 115 -4.56 -16.41 -4.53
CA ALA A 115 -5.20 -15.21 -4.01
C ALA A 115 -6.72 -15.27 -4.01
N ALA A 116 -7.30 -14.56 -3.04
CA ALA A 116 -8.64 -14.02 -3.06
C ALA A 116 -8.56 -12.66 -2.37
N TYR A 117 -8.53 -11.56 -3.14
CA TYR A 117 -8.22 -10.23 -2.62
C TYR A 117 -9.03 -9.87 -1.36
N PRO A 118 -8.43 -9.35 -0.27
CA PRO A 118 -7.04 -8.89 -0.11
C PRO A 118 -6.06 -9.96 0.40
N LEU A 119 -6.41 -11.22 0.37
CA LEU A 119 -5.61 -12.34 0.87
C LEU A 119 -4.69 -12.84 -0.25
N GLY A 120 -3.37 -12.79 -0.04
CA GLY A 120 -2.35 -13.30 -0.95
C GLY A 120 -1.53 -14.40 -0.30
N GLN A 121 -1.23 -15.47 -1.03
CA GLN A 121 -0.42 -16.58 -0.56
C GLN A 121 0.66 -16.90 -1.60
N VAL A 122 1.92 -17.01 -1.15
CA VAL A 122 3.03 -17.50 -1.98
C VAL A 122 3.49 -18.83 -1.44
N LEU A 123 3.56 -19.85 -2.29
CA LEU A 123 3.87 -21.23 -1.93
C LEU A 123 5.25 -21.57 -2.49
N LEU A 124 6.21 -21.81 -1.61
CA LEU A 124 7.61 -22.00 -1.93
C LEU A 124 8.10 -23.38 -1.50
N SER A 125 8.79 -24.08 -2.38
CA SER A 125 9.50 -25.33 -2.06
C SER A 125 10.84 -25.42 -2.81
N ASP A 126 11.78 -26.17 -2.24
CA ASP A 126 13.08 -26.42 -2.83
C ASP A 126 13.60 -27.76 -2.26
N PRO A 127 14.04 -28.72 -3.11
CA PRO A 127 14.56 -30.00 -2.64
C PRO A 127 15.78 -29.90 -1.71
N GLU A 128 16.52 -28.80 -1.76
CA GLU A 128 17.68 -28.56 -0.90
C GLU A 128 17.34 -27.87 0.43
N VAL A 129 16.08 -27.41 0.60
CA VAL A 129 15.63 -26.73 1.82
C VAL A 129 14.77 -27.70 2.65
N PRO A 130 15.07 -27.91 3.96
CA PRO A 130 14.34 -28.87 4.78
C PRO A 130 12.93 -28.43 5.15
N LEU A 131 12.54 -27.21 4.79
CA LEU A 131 11.23 -26.62 5.06
C LEU A 131 10.56 -26.18 3.77
N GLU A 132 9.26 -26.34 3.69
CA GLU A 132 8.40 -25.64 2.74
C GLU A 132 7.88 -24.35 3.38
N VAL A 133 7.70 -23.28 2.60
CA VAL A 133 7.27 -21.98 3.12
C VAL A 133 5.99 -21.53 2.44
N ARG A 134 5.02 -21.10 3.22
CA ARG A 134 3.87 -20.33 2.73
C ARG A 134 3.93 -18.92 3.30
N ILE A 135 4.01 -17.92 2.43
CA ILE A 135 3.78 -16.54 2.79
C ILE A 135 2.27 -16.31 2.78
N GLU A 136 1.71 -15.77 3.82
CA GLU A 136 0.34 -15.28 3.90
C GLU A 136 0.39 -13.77 4.13
N ALA A 137 -0.17 -12.99 3.19
CA ALA A 137 -0.07 -11.54 3.25
C ALA A 137 -1.43 -10.88 3.06
N PHE A 138 -1.74 -9.88 3.89
CA PHE A 138 -2.98 -9.13 3.80
C PHE A 138 -2.90 -7.75 4.47
N ASN A 139 -3.91 -6.93 4.19
CA ASN A 139 -4.32 -5.78 5.00
C ASN A 139 -5.82 -5.93 5.29
N PRO A 140 -6.33 -5.54 6.47
CA PRO A 140 -7.74 -5.70 6.83
C PRO A 140 -8.69 -5.07 5.81
N LEU A 141 -9.72 -5.81 5.37
CA LEU A 141 -10.81 -5.34 4.52
C LEU A 141 -12.15 -5.73 5.15
N ILE A 142 -12.74 -4.77 5.82
CA ILE A 142 -13.94 -4.96 6.64
C ILE A 142 -15.04 -4.05 6.10
N PRO A 143 -16.05 -4.59 5.39
CA PRO A 143 -17.16 -3.80 4.89
C PRO A 143 -17.82 -2.98 5.98
N ALA A 144 -18.26 -1.78 5.62
CA ALA A 144 -18.86 -0.77 6.48
C ALA A 144 -17.91 -0.17 7.55
N ASP A 145 -16.63 -0.54 7.54
CA ASP A 145 -15.62 0.03 8.43
C ASP A 145 -14.41 0.55 7.65
N ALA A 146 -14.51 1.77 7.17
CA ALA A 146 -13.45 2.43 6.42
C ALA A 146 -12.22 2.79 7.29
N ALA A 147 -12.36 2.86 8.61
CA ALA A 147 -11.26 3.14 9.52
C ALA A 147 -10.38 1.89 9.68
N ARG A 148 -10.97 0.74 10.02
CA ARG A 148 -10.23 -0.53 10.12
C ARG A 148 -9.76 -1.06 8.76
N SER A 149 -10.42 -0.69 7.66
CA SER A 149 -9.96 -0.95 6.29
C SER A 149 -8.95 0.08 5.77
N GLY A 150 -8.64 1.11 6.55
CA GLY A 150 -7.71 2.20 6.27
C GLY A 150 -6.48 2.20 7.19
N ILE A 151 -6.05 1.06 7.70
CA ILE A 151 -4.86 0.94 8.55
C ILE A 151 -3.61 0.96 7.67
N PRO A 152 -2.59 1.82 7.94
CA PRO A 152 -1.36 1.91 7.17
C PRO A 152 -0.37 0.78 7.54
N ILE A 153 -0.70 -0.45 7.16
CA ILE A 153 0.07 -1.64 7.54
C ILE A 153 0.07 -2.71 6.44
N ALA A 154 1.19 -3.41 6.29
CA ALA A 154 1.27 -4.70 5.60
C ALA A 154 1.53 -5.81 6.62
N ILE A 155 0.70 -6.84 6.63
CA ILE A 155 0.81 -8.00 7.52
C ILE A 155 1.32 -9.17 6.69
N LEU A 156 2.45 -9.75 7.11
CA LEU A 156 3.17 -10.82 6.43
C LEU A 156 3.38 -11.97 7.41
N ARG A 157 2.77 -13.12 7.17
CA ARG A 157 2.94 -14.33 7.96
C ARG A 157 3.71 -15.37 7.16
N TYR A 158 4.78 -15.85 7.73
CA TYR A 158 5.62 -16.92 7.18
C TYR A 158 5.31 -18.22 7.89
N VAL A 159 4.58 -19.10 7.23
CA VAL A 159 4.26 -20.45 7.73
C VAL A 159 5.34 -21.42 7.23
N LEU A 160 6.13 -21.91 8.17
CA LEU A 160 7.22 -22.86 7.94
C LEU A 160 6.68 -24.26 8.19
N VAL A 161 6.70 -25.13 7.19
CA VAL A 161 6.21 -26.51 7.27
C VAL A 161 7.39 -27.46 7.16
N ASN A 162 7.50 -28.37 8.12
CA ASN A 162 8.53 -29.39 8.15
C ASN A 162 7.97 -30.74 7.66
N PRO A 163 8.18 -31.13 6.39
CA PRO A 163 7.75 -32.43 5.89
C PRO A 163 8.67 -33.59 6.31
N GLY A 164 9.80 -33.27 6.95
CA GLY A 164 10.84 -34.23 7.35
C GLY A 164 10.54 -34.97 8.65
N ALA A 165 11.46 -35.84 9.03
CA ALA A 165 11.38 -36.67 10.25
C ALA A 165 12.16 -36.11 11.44
N GLU A 166 12.94 -35.03 11.25
CA GLU A 166 13.76 -34.40 12.27
C GLU A 166 13.30 -32.96 12.53
N PRO A 167 13.50 -32.43 13.75
CA PRO A 167 13.23 -31.02 14.02
C PRO A 167 14.19 -30.12 13.23
N VAL A 168 13.69 -28.97 12.78
CA VAL A 168 14.47 -27.97 12.06
C VAL A 168 14.51 -26.67 12.85
N ALA A 169 15.71 -26.22 13.23
CA ALA A 169 15.90 -24.87 13.74
C ALA A 169 15.81 -23.87 12.55
N ALA A 170 14.95 -22.90 12.67
CA ALA A 170 14.70 -21.95 11.60
C ALA A 170 14.68 -20.50 12.12
N ALA A 171 15.01 -19.57 11.23
CA ALA A 171 14.78 -18.15 11.44
C ALA A 171 14.21 -17.51 10.16
N VAL A 172 13.28 -16.58 10.33
CA VAL A 172 12.88 -15.65 9.28
C VAL A 172 13.45 -14.28 9.62
N CYS A 173 14.17 -13.69 8.68
CA CYS A 173 14.78 -12.38 8.83
C CYS A 173 14.25 -11.43 7.77
N GLY A 174 13.56 -10.34 8.19
CA GLY A 174 13.16 -9.23 7.33
C GLY A 174 14.20 -8.13 7.36
N SER A 175 14.57 -7.60 6.19
CA SER A 175 15.50 -6.48 6.04
C SER A 175 14.86 -5.38 5.20
N VAL A 176 14.84 -4.15 5.72
CA VAL A 176 14.24 -2.97 5.05
C VAL A 176 15.18 -1.78 5.22
N PRO A 177 15.64 -1.12 4.15
CA PRO A 177 16.37 0.13 4.26
C PRO A 177 15.46 1.22 4.78
N ASN A 178 15.98 2.10 5.62
CA ASN A 178 15.26 3.30 6.03
C ASN A 178 15.32 4.33 4.89
N PHE A 179 14.29 4.33 4.05
CA PHE A 179 14.23 5.16 2.85
C PHE A 179 13.45 6.47 3.04
N ILE A 180 13.16 6.88 4.28
CA ILE A 180 12.50 8.16 4.56
C ILE A 180 13.26 9.28 3.87
N GLY A 181 12.56 10.10 3.08
CA GLY A 181 13.15 11.09 2.17
C GLY A 181 13.06 10.71 0.69
N ALA A 182 12.82 9.42 0.36
CA ALA A 182 12.60 8.96 -1.01
C ALA A 182 11.13 8.56 -1.22
N ASP A 183 10.54 8.96 -2.34
CA ASP A 183 9.14 8.68 -2.68
C ASP A 183 8.97 7.85 -3.97
N GLY A 184 10.06 7.55 -4.65
CA GLY A 184 10.04 6.83 -5.93
C GLY A 184 9.51 7.66 -7.10
N TRP A 185 8.97 8.85 -6.86
CA TRP A 185 8.44 9.75 -7.87
C TRP A 185 9.51 10.73 -8.38
N ASN A 186 10.30 11.29 -7.47
CA ASN A 186 11.38 12.24 -7.75
C ASN A 186 12.73 11.53 -7.92
N LEU A 187 12.79 10.50 -8.73
CA LEU A 187 14.06 9.87 -9.07
C LEU A 187 14.81 10.74 -10.10
N GLY A 188 15.31 11.90 -9.66
CA GLY A 188 16.40 12.57 -10.33
C GLY A 188 17.59 11.60 -10.34
N ARG A 189 17.99 11.14 -11.50
CA ARG A 189 19.19 10.33 -11.66
C ARG A 189 20.29 11.22 -12.25
N ASP A 190 21.45 11.20 -11.63
CA ASP A 190 22.64 11.71 -12.28
C ASP A 190 22.97 10.86 -13.54
N TRP A 191 23.95 11.27 -14.32
CA TRP A 191 24.37 10.53 -15.51
C TRP A 191 24.92 9.11 -15.23
N ARG A 192 25.14 8.76 -13.95
CA ARG A 192 25.51 7.41 -13.49
C ARG A 192 24.32 6.61 -13.02
N GLY A 193 23.10 7.19 -13.06
CA GLY A 193 21.90 6.57 -12.58
C GLY A 193 21.72 6.60 -11.06
N SER A 194 22.59 7.35 -10.35
CA SER A 194 22.42 7.57 -8.91
C SER A 194 21.30 8.57 -8.65
N PRO A 195 20.57 8.46 -7.53
CA PRO A 195 19.59 9.48 -7.13
C PRO A 195 20.25 10.86 -7.04
N ASP A 196 19.50 11.89 -7.42
CA ASP A 196 19.92 13.27 -7.17
C ASP A 196 19.98 13.46 -5.65
N ASP A 197 21.17 13.84 -5.14
CA ASP A 197 21.44 14.02 -3.69
C ASP A 197 20.54 15.05 -3.00
N SER A 198 19.76 15.83 -3.76
CA SER A 198 18.82 16.80 -3.21
C SER A 198 17.51 16.19 -2.70
N MET A 199 17.18 14.94 -3.07
CA MET A 199 15.91 14.26 -2.79
C MET A 199 16.19 12.79 -2.47
N GLY A 200 16.48 12.48 -1.23
CA GLY A 200 16.74 11.11 -0.79
C GLY A 200 16.81 11.03 0.73
N PRO A 201 17.07 9.85 1.26
CA PRO A 201 17.31 9.63 2.68
C PRO A 201 18.41 10.56 3.20
N LYS A 202 18.23 11.10 4.40
CA LYS A 202 19.21 11.98 5.04
C LYS A 202 19.13 11.87 6.56
N ASP A 203 20.26 11.55 7.20
CA ASP A 203 20.38 11.38 8.65
C ASP A 203 19.24 10.52 9.22
N ASN A 204 18.95 9.39 8.55
CA ASN A 204 17.92 8.45 8.96
C ASN A 204 18.46 7.56 10.09
N ARG A 205 17.58 7.17 11.00
CA ARG A 205 17.93 6.41 12.20
C ARG A 205 16.96 5.26 12.43
N ASN A 206 17.51 4.12 12.83
CA ASN A 206 16.75 2.96 13.24
C ASN A 206 17.02 2.70 14.72
N VAL A 207 15.98 2.38 15.46
CA VAL A 207 16.05 2.04 16.88
C VAL A 207 15.24 0.79 17.16
N PHE A 208 15.75 -0.09 18.03
CA PHE A 208 14.95 -1.21 18.50
C PHE A 208 13.89 -0.72 19.48
N VAL A 209 12.67 -1.21 19.32
CA VAL A 209 11.49 -0.84 20.09
C VAL A 209 10.72 -2.10 20.48
N GLU A 210 10.06 -2.05 21.64
CA GLU A 210 9.26 -3.15 22.18
C GLU A 210 7.91 -2.61 22.67
N GLY A 211 6.88 -3.45 22.55
CA GLY A 211 5.55 -3.22 23.07
C GLY A 211 4.93 -4.49 23.62
N ASP A 212 3.66 -4.42 24.00
CA ASP A 212 2.96 -5.59 24.53
C ASP A 212 2.68 -6.61 23.40
N GLY A 213 3.37 -7.75 23.48
CA GLY A 213 3.24 -8.83 22.51
C GLY A 213 3.91 -8.57 21.15
N TRP A 214 4.83 -7.61 21.04
CA TRP A 214 5.61 -7.36 19.82
C TRP A 214 6.95 -6.69 20.12
N CYS A 215 7.87 -6.81 19.17
CA CYS A 215 9.10 -6.03 19.14
C CYS A 215 9.49 -5.72 17.68
N GLY A 216 10.39 -4.75 17.47
CA GLY A 216 10.76 -4.37 16.10
C GLY A 216 11.76 -3.22 16.02
N LEU A 217 11.86 -2.67 14.83
CA LEU A 217 12.74 -1.55 14.48
C LEU A 217 11.90 -0.35 14.03
N GLY A 218 11.88 0.68 14.86
CA GLY A 218 11.33 1.98 14.53
C GLY A 218 12.33 2.77 13.68
N MET A 219 11.87 3.36 12.59
CA MET A 219 12.67 4.09 11.61
C MET A 219 12.18 5.53 11.52
N SER A 220 13.09 6.48 11.58
CA SER A 220 12.82 7.91 11.53
C SER A 220 13.91 8.66 10.76
N SER A 221 13.72 9.94 10.52
CA SER A 221 14.72 10.84 9.93
C SER A 221 14.90 12.10 10.75
N ALA A 222 16.14 12.50 10.97
CA ALA A 222 16.50 13.80 11.56
C ALA A 222 16.88 14.83 10.48
N GLY A 223 17.21 14.40 9.27
CA GLY A 223 17.69 15.26 8.19
C GLY A 223 16.63 15.75 7.21
N ILE A 224 15.44 15.13 7.19
CA ILE A 224 14.34 15.52 6.29
C ILE A 224 13.47 16.58 6.98
N ASP A 225 13.10 17.65 6.26
CA ASP A 225 12.18 18.69 6.78
C ASP A 225 10.87 18.03 7.24
N PRO A 226 10.44 18.20 8.49
CA PRO A 226 9.17 17.64 9.00
C PRO A 226 7.91 18.07 8.23
N ARG A 227 8.00 19.06 7.35
CA ARG A 227 6.91 19.51 6.48
C ARG A 227 6.98 18.92 5.07
N ALA A 228 8.07 18.22 4.73
CA ALA A 228 8.21 17.57 3.43
C ALA A 228 7.21 16.41 3.29
N GLU A 229 6.75 16.18 2.06
CA GLU A 229 5.84 15.07 1.75
C GLU A 229 6.49 13.70 2.05
N GLN A 230 7.81 13.63 1.92
CA GLN A 230 8.63 12.44 2.16
C GLN A 230 9.01 12.22 3.64
N TRP A 231 8.67 13.17 4.51
CA TRP A 231 8.92 13.00 5.94
C TRP A 231 7.85 12.11 6.57
N GLY A 232 8.30 11.17 7.40
CA GLY A 232 7.41 10.24 8.08
C GLY A 232 8.17 9.26 8.97
N THR A 233 7.51 8.17 9.33
CA THR A 233 8.08 7.08 10.10
C THR A 233 7.71 5.73 9.49
N LEU A 234 8.54 4.71 9.74
CA LEU A 234 8.32 3.32 9.39
C LEU A 234 8.56 2.45 10.62
N CYS A 235 7.95 1.27 10.66
CA CYS A 235 8.24 0.27 11.69
C CYS A 235 8.17 -1.13 11.08
N LEU A 236 9.28 -1.88 11.19
CA LEU A 236 9.32 -3.31 10.91
C LEU A 236 9.26 -4.05 12.23
N ALA A 237 8.17 -4.77 12.49
CA ALA A 237 7.93 -5.44 13.76
C ALA A 237 7.60 -6.92 13.58
N THR A 238 7.70 -7.69 14.67
CA THR A 238 7.22 -9.07 14.74
C THR A 238 6.41 -9.28 16.02
N THR A 239 5.40 -10.16 15.95
CA THR A 239 4.64 -10.60 17.13
C THR A 239 5.37 -11.70 17.93
N THR A 240 6.51 -12.17 17.45
CA THR A 240 7.41 -13.06 18.18
C THR A 240 8.31 -12.21 19.06
N THR A 241 8.30 -12.47 20.38
CA THR A 241 9.09 -11.71 21.36
C THR A 241 10.23 -12.54 21.97
N GLU A 242 10.20 -13.84 21.76
CA GLU A 242 11.26 -14.76 22.19
C GLU A 242 12.22 -15.04 21.03
N GLU A 243 13.52 -15.19 21.35
CA GLU A 243 14.57 -15.49 20.36
C GLU A 243 14.61 -14.52 19.16
N VAL A 244 14.46 -13.23 19.40
CA VAL A 244 14.59 -12.18 18.40
C VAL A 244 15.97 -11.56 18.47
N THR A 245 16.57 -11.35 17.30
CA THR A 245 17.82 -10.61 17.14
C THR A 245 17.68 -9.60 16.01
N TYR A 246 18.50 -8.55 16.03
CA TYR A 246 18.33 -7.46 15.08
C TYR A 246 19.66 -6.78 14.74
N ARG A 247 19.64 -5.99 13.66
CA ARG A 247 20.63 -4.97 13.34
C ARG A 247 19.90 -3.65 13.09
N THR A 248 20.34 -2.60 13.72
CA THR A 248 19.86 -1.25 13.43
C THR A 248 20.47 -0.70 12.14
N ALA A 249 21.66 -1.18 11.78
CA ALA A 249 22.31 -0.89 10.50
C ALA A 249 23.18 -2.08 10.05
N TRP A 250 23.42 -2.16 8.74
CA TRP A 250 24.47 -3.03 8.22
C TRP A 250 25.84 -2.36 8.37
N ALA A 251 26.89 -3.16 8.41
CA ALA A 251 28.25 -2.66 8.34
C ALA A 251 28.44 -1.85 7.04
N GLU A 252 29.08 -0.70 7.12
CA GLU A 252 29.39 0.12 5.95
C GLU A 252 30.65 -0.40 5.25
N LEU A 253 30.46 -1.27 4.27
CA LEU A 253 31.51 -1.91 3.50
C LEU A 253 31.33 -1.59 2.00
N SER A 254 32.44 -1.71 1.24
CA SER A 254 32.46 -1.39 -0.19
C SER A 254 31.97 -2.55 -1.07
N TRP A 255 31.56 -2.26 -2.29
CA TRP A 255 31.34 -3.24 -3.37
C TRP A 255 30.29 -4.33 -3.12
N GLY A 256 29.35 -4.12 -2.20
CA GLY A 256 28.32 -5.10 -1.85
C GLY A 256 28.72 -6.01 -0.67
N ASP A 257 29.89 -5.81 -0.09
CA ASP A 257 30.37 -6.60 1.06
C ASP A 257 29.46 -6.43 2.31
N SER A 258 28.73 -5.32 2.43
CA SER A 258 27.73 -5.14 3.48
C SER A 258 26.63 -6.21 3.43
N LEU A 259 26.20 -6.62 2.24
CA LEU A 259 25.24 -7.69 2.05
C LEU A 259 25.85 -9.05 2.37
N LEU A 260 27.13 -9.26 2.03
CA LEU A 260 27.84 -10.51 2.36
C LEU A 260 28.05 -10.65 3.88
N ASP A 261 28.48 -9.60 4.58
CA ASP A 261 28.60 -9.60 6.04
C ASP A 261 27.25 -9.93 6.71
N PHE A 262 26.15 -9.35 6.21
CA PHE A 262 24.82 -9.68 6.70
C PHE A 262 24.47 -11.15 6.46
N TRP A 263 24.75 -11.65 5.24
CA TRP A 263 24.39 -13.00 4.82
C TRP A 263 25.18 -14.07 5.58
N ASP A 264 26.47 -13.83 5.79
CA ASP A 264 27.35 -14.73 6.53
C ASP A 264 26.96 -14.81 8.01
N ASP A 265 26.69 -13.66 8.65
CA ASP A 265 26.25 -13.58 10.04
C ASP A 265 24.94 -14.33 10.27
N LEU A 266 23.91 -14.07 9.43
CA LEU A 266 22.64 -14.80 9.51
C LEU A 266 22.82 -16.31 9.21
N GLY A 267 23.73 -16.65 8.30
CA GLY A 267 24.02 -18.02 7.87
C GLY A 267 24.75 -18.86 8.92
N GLU A 268 25.44 -18.27 9.87
CA GLU A 268 26.19 -18.97 10.91
C GLU A 268 25.25 -19.72 11.87
N ASP A 269 24.23 -19.05 12.41
CA ASP A 269 23.36 -19.65 13.42
C ASP A 269 21.88 -19.18 13.38
N GLY A 270 21.51 -18.39 12.37
CA GLY A 270 20.17 -17.81 12.22
C GLY A 270 19.90 -16.62 13.13
N LYS A 271 20.95 -15.99 13.66
CA LYS A 271 20.89 -14.78 14.48
C LYS A 271 21.58 -13.63 13.78
N LEU A 272 21.33 -12.45 14.26
CA LEU A 272 22.01 -11.22 13.85
C LEU A 272 22.84 -10.70 15.01
N SER A 273 24.08 -10.31 14.71
CA SER A 273 24.95 -9.57 15.63
C SER A 273 24.92 -8.10 15.22
N GLU A 274 24.68 -7.19 16.16
CA GLU A 274 24.75 -5.75 15.89
C GLU A 274 26.09 -5.39 15.25
N ARG A 275 26.05 -4.42 14.34
CA ARG A 275 27.22 -3.81 13.73
C ARG A 275 27.24 -2.33 14.04
N GLU A 276 28.46 -1.79 14.20
CA GLU A 276 28.60 -0.35 14.19
C GLU A 276 28.23 0.14 12.77
N GLY A 277 27.10 0.82 12.67
CA GLY A 277 26.69 1.50 11.44
C GLY A 277 27.64 2.68 11.21
N GLY A 278 27.99 2.92 9.94
CA GLY A 278 28.65 4.14 9.53
C GLY A 278 27.65 5.33 9.53
N ASP A 279 28.08 6.46 8.96
CA ASP A 279 27.25 7.65 8.78
C ASP A 279 26.30 7.51 7.56
N ALA A 280 25.82 6.30 7.25
CA ALA A 280 24.94 6.06 6.12
C ALA A 280 23.59 6.77 6.31
N ASP A 281 23.21 7.59 5.33
CA ASP A 281 21.93 8.32 5.35
C ASP A 281 20.70 7.40 5.31
N ALA A 282 20.86 6.13 4.89
CA ALA A 282 19.80 5.14 4.77
C ALA A 282 20.20 3.80 5.40
N PRO A 283 20.31 3.69 6.73
CA PRO A 283 20.69 2.45 7.40
C PRO A 283 19.65 1.34 7.12
N VAL A 284 20.12 0.10 6.89
CA VAL A 284 19.23 -1.07 6.71
C VAL A 284 18.87 -1.66 8.05
N ALA A 285 17.59 -1.63 8.38
CA ALA A 285 17.02 -2.34 9.54
C ALA A 285 16.85 -3.82 9.20
N SER A 286 17.31 -4.72 10.08
CA SER A 286 17.12 -6.16 9.92
C SER A 286 16.62 -6.77 11.22
N LEU A 287 15.57 -7.60 11.16
CA LEU A 287 14.89 -8.21 12.30
C LEU A 287 14.74 -9.71 12.04
N ALA A 288 15.36 -10.55 12.86
CA ALA A 288 15.32 -11.99 12.76
C ALA A 288 14.56 -12.62 13.94
N ALA A 289 13.54 -13.42 13.64
CA ALA A 289 12.79 -14.20 14.61
C ALA A 289 13.06 -15.69 14.39
N ARG A 290 13.39 -16.43 15.48
CA ARG A 290 13.76 -17.85 15.43
C ARG A 290 12.66 -18.74 15.99
N VAL A 291 12.62 -19.97 15.48
CA VAL A 291 11.68 -21.00 15.93
C VAL A 291 12.26 -22.39 15.65
N VAL A 292 11.82 -23.40 16.39
CA VAL A 292 12.05 -24.80 16.04
C VAL A 292 10.77 -25.37 15.46
N VAL A 293 10.85 -25.94 14.24
CA VAL A 293 9.74 -26.59 13.56
C VAL A 293 9.82 -28.10 13.77
N PRO A 294 8.91 -28.70 14.56
CA PRO A 294 8.91 -30.13 14.82
C PRO A 294 8.67 -30.97 13.54
N PRO A 295 9.05 -32.26 13.53
CA PRO A 295 8.77 -33.17 12.42
C PRO A 295 7.28 -33.26 12.12
N GLY A 296 6.89 -33.13 10.84
CA GLY A 296 5.51 -33.23 10.38
C GLY A 296 4.57 -32.10 10.88
N ASP A 297 5.13 -31.05 11.47
CA ASP A 297 4.37 -29.92 12.04
C ASP A 297 4.70 -28.60 11.31
N SER A 298 4.06 -27.53 11.68
CA SER A 298 4.31 -26.18 11.16
C SER A 298 4.42 -25.14 12.27
N ARG A 299 5.12 -24.06 11.97
CA ARG A 299 5.20 -22.86 12.83
C ARG A 299 5.03 -21.61 11.98
N ALA A 300 4.41 -20.60 12.54
CA ALA A 300 4.18 -19.33 11.89
C ALA A 300 4.93 -18.20 12.61
N LEU A 301 5.57 -17.35 11.82
CA LEU A 301 6.20 -16.10 12.28
C LEU A 301 5.53 -14.93 11.54
N THR A 302 5.00 -13.98 12.29
CA THR A 302 4.27 -12.85 11.73
C THR A 302 5.10 -11.60 11.83
N PHE A 303 5.28 -10.92 10.68
CA PHE A 303 5.91 -9.61 10.58
C PHE A 303 4.88 -8.56 10.17
N LEU A 304 5.10 -7.35 10.65
CA LEU A 304 4.25 -6.19 10.43
C LEU A 304 5.11 -5.06 9.89
N LEU A 305 4.72 -4.48 8.77
CA LEU A 305 5.34 -3.27 8.25
C LEU A 305 4.32 -2.14 8.35
N GLY A 306 4.52 -1.24 9.30
CA GLY A 306 3.72 -0.04 9.52
C GLY A 306 4.38 1.19 8.93
N TRP A 307 3.58 2.17 8.50
CA TRP A 307 4.08 3.46 8.00
C TRP A 307 3.19 4.62 8.41
N HIS A 308 3.79 5.83 8.40
CA HIS A 308 3.10 7.07 8.72
C HIS A 308 3.77 8.25 7.99
N PHE A 309 3.08 8.82 6.98
CA PHE A 309 3.52 9.96 6.18
C PHE A 309 2.43 11.05 6.15
N PRO A 310 2.51 12.07 7.02
CA PRO A 310 1.40 12.99 7.29
C PRO A 310 1.21 14.09 6.25
N ASN A 311 2.23 14.39 5.43
CA ASN A 311 2.28 15.63 4.67
C ASN A 311 1.84 15.49 3.21
N ARG A 312 0.74 14.74 2.97
CA ARG A 312 0.18 14.65 1.62
C ARG A 312 -0.16 16.04 1.08
N ARG A 313 0.27 16.30 -0.16
CA ARG A 313 -0.03 17.54 -0.90
C ARG A 313 -1.07 17.31 -1.97
N THR A 314 -1.62 18.41 -2.48
CA THR A 314 -2.47 18.36 -3.68
C THR A 314 -1.65 17.91 -4.89
N TRP A 315 -2.34 17.35 -5.88
CA TRP A 315 -1.71 16.90 -7.13
C TRP A 315 -1.03 18.05 -7.92
N GLN A 316 -1.65 19.22 -7.93
CA GLN A 316 -1.09 20.41 -8.55
C GLN A 316 -0.86 21.49 -7.49
N PRO A 317 0.34 21.58 -6.93
CA PRO A 317 0.69 22.69 -6.06
C PRO A 317 0.54 24.01 -6.83
N ARG A 318 0.07 25.06 -6.16
CA ARG A 318 0.08 26.41 -6.70
C ARG A 318 1.52 26.86 -6.94
N ALA A 319 1.73 27.67 -7.98
CA ALA A 319 2.98 28.40 -8.07
C ALA A 319 3.18 29.20 -6.76
N PRO A 320 4.41 29.24 -6.18
CA PRO A 320 4.66 29.97 -4.95
C PRO A 320 4.17 31.42 -5.12
N SER A 321 3.09 31.77 -4.44
CA SER A 321 2.70 33.18 -4.32
C SER A 321 3.61 33.83 -3.27
N ALA A 322 3.84 35.12 -3.36
CA ALA A 322 4.64 35.86 -2.35
C ALA A 322 4.08 35.70 -0.92
N GLU A 323 2.83 35.28 -0.77
CA GLU A 323 2.17 34.98 0.50
C GLU A 323 2.55 33.61 1.10
N CYS A 324 2.87 32.61 0.25
CA CYS A 324 3.35 31.30 0.73
C CYS A 324 4.74 31.36 1.37
N CYS A 325 5.55 32.34 1.05
CA CYS A 325 6.91 32.50 1.55
C CYS A 325 7.00 33.35 2.82
N ALA A 326 5.88 33.85 3.36
CA ALA A 326 5.87 34.59 4.62
C ALA A 326 6.08 33.62 5.80
N PRO A 327 6.94 33.94 6.77
CA PRO A 327 7.08 33.13 7.98
C PRO A 327 5.72 33.01 8.69
N GLY A 328 5.16 31.78 8.74
CA GLY A 328 3.85 31.50 9.33
C GLY A 328 2.67 31.45 8.32
N GLY A 329 2.92 31.54 7.00
CA GLY A 329 1.92 31.30 5.97
C GLY A 329 1.41 29.84 5.99
N ALA A 330 0.09 29.64 5.94
CA ALA A 330 -0.48 28.31 5.85
C ALA A 330 -0.04 27.64 4.53
N ASP A 331 0.43 26.38 4.60
CA ASP A 331 0.74 25.56 3.43
C ASP A 331 -0.59 25.10 2.80
N LEU A 332 -1.15 25.94 1.95
CA LEU A 332 -2.46 25.72 1.32
C LEU A 332 -2.50 24.48 0.42
N ASP A 333 -1.34 23.92 0.05
CA ASP A 333 -1.27 22.74 -0.80
C ASP A 333 -1.19 21.43 0.01
N ARG A 334 -0.99 21.49 1.35
CA ARG A 334 -1.05 20.33 2.22
C ARG A 334 -2.51 19.98 2.55
N VAL A 335 -2.92 18.78 2.19
CA VAL A 335 -4.24 18.22 2.50
C VAL A 335 -4.18 17.12 3.57
N GLY A 336 -2.98 16.62 3.87
CA GLY A 336 -2.74 15.56 4.84
C GLY A 336 -3.40 14.23 4.51
N ASN A 337 -3.26 13.26 5.40
CA ASN A 337 -3.89 11.95 5.32
C ASN A 337 -4.75 11.69 6.55
N TYR A 338 -5.93 11.11 6.37
CA TYR A 338 -6.86 10.82 7.47
C TYR A 338 -6.27 9.87 8.52
N TYR A 339 -5.55 8.83 8.09
CA TYR A 339 -4.98 7.87 9.03
C TYR A 339 -3.99 8.51 10.01
N THR A 340 -3.38 9.64 9.65
CA THR A 340 -2.47 10.37 10.55
C THR A 340 -3.20 11.15 11.64
N THR A 341 -4.51 11.23 11.59
CA THR A 341 -5.35 11.72 12.70
C THR A 341 -5.67 10.61 13.72
N LEU A 342 -5.50 9.34 13.32
CA LEU A 342 -5.78 8.17 14.15
C LEU A 342 -4.51 7.63 14.83
N TYR A 343 -3.37 7.77 14.18
CA TYR A 343 -2.08 7.25 14.61
C TYR A 343 -1.05 8.38 14.70
N ARG A 344 -0.21 8.34 15.72
CA ARG A 344 0.84 9.35 15.99
C ARG A 344 2.06 9.13 15.08
N ASP A 345 2.41 7.89 14.84
CA ASP A 345 3.55 7.43 14.06
C ASP A 345 3.38 5.95 13.67
N ALA A 346 4.36 5.37 12.97
CA ALA A 346 4.31 3.98 12.55
C ALA A 346 4.39 2.97 13.71
N GLN A 347 5.02 3.33 14.82
CA GLN A 347 5.04 2.50 16.03
C GLN A 347 3.65 2.41 16.66
N ASP A 348 2.96 3.52 16.77
CA ASP A 348 1.57 3.59 17.28
C ASP A 348 0.61 2.75 16.42
N VAL A 349 0.85 2.66 15.10
CA VAL A 349 0.09 1.73 14.24
C VAL A 349 0.28 0.28 14.70
N ILE A 350 1.53 -0.15 14.96
CA ILE A 350 1.80 -1.51 15.45
C ILE A 350 1.17 -1.75 16.81
N GLU A 351 1.32 -0.81 17.75
CA GLU A 351 0.75 -0.89 19.10
C GLU A 351 -0.77 -1.11 19.09
N GLN A 352 -1.48 -0.44 18.18
CA GLN A 352 -2.92 -0.56 18.07
C GLN A 352 -3.37 -1.81 17.31
N VAL A 353 -2.59 -2.28 16.34
CA VAL A 353 -2.95 -3.43 15.50
C VAL A 353 -2.68 -4.77 16.18
N VAL A 354 -1.57 -4.93 16.89
CA VAL A 354 -1.18 -6.24 17.46
C VAL A 354 -2.28 -6.85 18.34
N PRO A 355 -2.89 -6.15 19.30
CA PRO A 355 -3.96 -6.72 20.11
C PRO A 355 -5.23 -7.06 19.32
N ALA A 356 -5.47 -6.41 18.19
CA ALA A 356 -6.64 -6.60 17.35
C ALA A 356 -6.39 -7.56 16.16
N LEU A 357 -5.15 -8.01 15.94
CA LEU A 357 -4.73 -8.72 14.73
C LEU A 357 -5.61 -9.93 14.39
N GLY A 358 -5.89 -10.77 15.38
CA GLY A 358 -6.73 -11.96 15.18
C GLY A 358 -8.20 -11.64 14.84
N GLU A 359 -8.73 -10.53 15.33
CA GLU A 359 -10.06 -10.05 14.97
C GLU A 359 -10.10 -9.49 13.56
N LEU A 360 -9.14 -8.62 13.22
CA LEU A 360 -9.00 -8.02 11.89
C LEU A 360 -8.86 -9.08 10.79
N GLU A 361 -8.05 -10.12 11.05
CA GLU A 361 -7.91 -11.26 10.13
C GLU A 361 -9.22 -12.03 10.00
N ARG A 362 -9.85 -12.42 11.11
CA ARG A 362 -11.10 -13.20 11.12
C ARG A 362 -12.21 -12.50 10.35
N GLU A 363 -12.39 -11.19 10.55
CA GLU A 363 -13.43 -10.43 9.84
C GLU A 363 -13.12 -10.30 8.34
N THR A 364 -11.85 -10.06 7.99
CA THR A 364 -11.41 -10.01 6.58
C THR A 364 -11.62 -11.35 5.89
N VAL A 365 -11.15 -12.44 6.50
CA VAL A 365 -11.33 -13.80 5.97
C VAL A 365 -12.81 -14.16 5.88
N GLY A 366 -13.62 -13.77 6.87
CA GLY A 366 -15.07 -14.01 6.89
C GLY A 366 -15.77 -13.36 5.70
N PHE A 367 -15.45 -12.09 5.39
CA PHE A 367 -15.98 -11.39 4.22
C PHE A 367 -15.57 -12.09 2.91
N VAL A 368 -14.28 -12.35 2.74
CA VAL A 368 -13.74 -12.97 1.51
C VAL A 368 -14.31 -14.37 1.31
N ARG A 369 -14.40 -15.16 2.38
CA ARG A 369 -14.97 -16.51 2.33
C ARG A 369 -16.44 -16.49 1.94
N ALA A 370 -17.25 -15.64 2.57
CA ALA A 370 -18.67 -15.52 2.23
C ALA A 370 -18.87 -15.16 0.76
N PHE A 371 -17.99 -14.32 0.20
CA PHE A 371 -18.01 -13.96 -1.21
C PHE A 371 -17.57 -15.13 -2.12
N CYS A 372 -16.47 -15.81 -1.77
CA CYS A 372 -15.97 -16.97 -2.51
C CYS A 372 -16.94 -18.16 -2.50
N ASP A 373 -17.64 -18.39 -1.39
CA ASP A 373 -18.59 -19.50 -1.22
C ASP A 373 -19.98 -19.20 -1.83
N SER A 374 -20.21 -17.97 -2.32
CA SER A 374 -21.48 -17.62 -3.00
C SER A 374 -21.68 -18.46 -4.27
N ASP A 375 -22.90 -18.50 -4.78
CA ASP A 375 -23.26 -19.20 -6.01
C ASP A 375 -22.98 -18.40 -7.30
N LEU A 376 -22.31 -17.25 -7.18
CA LEU A 376 -21.91 -16.44 -8.34
C LEU A 376 -20.88 -17.18 -9.21
N PRO A 377 -20.91 -17.00 -10.53
CA PRO A 377 -19.88 -17.53 -11.41
C PRO A 377 -18.47 -17.06 -11.03
N PRO A 378 -17.41 -17.91 -11.14
CA PRO A 378 -16.04 -17.54 -10.77
C PRO A 378 -15.57 -16.23 -11.39
N VAL A 379 -15.83 -16.00 -12.68
CA VAL A 379 -15.43 -14.76 -13.39
C VAL A 379 -16.06 -13.48 -12.78
N ILE A 380 -17.26 -13.59 -12.22
CA ILE A 380 -17.91 -12.46 -11.53
C ILE A 380 -17.24 -12.22 -10.17
N LYS A 381 -16.92 -13.30 -9.45
CA LYS A 381 -16.21 -13.22 -8.17
C LYS A 381 -14.84 -12.57 -8.37
N GLU A 382 -14.09 -12.99 -9.37
CA GLU A 382 -12.78 -12.41 -9.73
C GLU A 382 -12.92 -10.93 -10.07
N ALA A 383 -13.79 -10.59 -11.02
CA ALA A 383 -13.97 -9.21 -11.46
C ALA A 383 -14.37 -8.27 -10.31
N ALA A 384 -15.29 -8.70 -9.45
CA ALA A 384 -15.76 -7.88 -8.34
C ALA A 384 -14.69 -7.75 -7.23
N LEU A 385 -14.10 -8.87 -6.80
CA LEU A 385 -13.22 -8.89 -5.64
C LEU A 385 -11.87 -8.19 -5.93
N TYR A 386 -11.25 -8.48 -7.08
CA TYR A 386 -9.95 -7.89 -7.40
C TYR A 386 -10.04 -6.40 -7.72
N ASN A 387 -11.15 -5.90 -8.26
CA ASN A 387 -11.34 -4.48 -8.49
C ASN A 387 -11.39 -3.64 -7.19
N LEU A 388 -11.68 -4.26 -6.04
CA LEU A 388 -11.61 -3.58 -4.74
C LEU A 388 -10.18 -3.11 -4.41
N SER A 389 -9.16 -3.70 -5.03
CA SER A 389 -7.77 -3.28 -4.87
C SER A 389 -7.55 -1.81 -5.23
N THR A 390 -8.32 -1.26 -6.17
CA THR A 390 -8.24 0.13 -6.60
C THR A 390 -8.46 1.11 -5.44
N LEU A 391 -9.36 0.81 -4.51
CA LEU A 391 -9.64 1.65 -3.34
C LEU A 391 -8.43 1.80 -2.41
N ARG A 392 -7.46 0.90 -2.50
CA ARG A 392 -6.28 0.84 -1.64
C ARG A 392 -4.99 1.30 -2.31
N THR A 393 -5.04 1.60 -3.60
CA THR A 393 -3.90 2.15 -4.33
C THR A 393 -3.85 3.66 -4.18
N GLN A 394 -2.77 4.28 -4.65
CA GLN A 394 -2.64 5.75 -4.67
C GLN A 394 -3.63 6.44 -5.63
N THR A 395 -4.43 5.70 -6.39
CA THR A 395 -5.56 6.26 -7.15
C THR A 395 -6.60 6.89 -6.23
N CYS A 396 -6.84 6.27 -5.08
CA CYS A 396 -7.78 6.74 -4.06
C CYS A 396 -7.03 7.23 -2.81
N TYR A 397 -7.51 8.29 -2.20
CA TYR A 397 -6.93 8.85 -0.98
C TYR A 397 -7.99 9.51 -0.09
N ARG A 398 -7.71 9.61 1.18
CA ARG A 398 -8.55 10.22 2.19
C ARG A 398 -7.78 11.34 2.87
N THR A 399 -8.27 12.56 2.74
CA THR A 399 -7.64 13.75 3.30
C THR A 399 -7.81 13.85 4.81
N GLU A 400 -7.00 14.67 5.49
CA GLU A 400 -6.98 14.81 6.95
C GLU A 400 -8.35 15.14 7.54
N ASP A 401 -9.19 15.86 6.80
CA ASP A 401 -10.57 16.19 7.18
C ASP A 401 -11.58 15.02 7.01
N GLY A 402 -11.10 13.84 6.63
CA GLY A 402 -11.88 12.61 6.49
C GLY A 402 -12.54 12.42 5.12
N ARG A 403 -12.41 13.37 4.20
CA ARG A 403 -13.03 13.30 2.88
C ARG A 403 -12.28 12.37 1.93
N PHE A 404 -13.03 11.66 1.11
CA PHE A 404 -12.51 10.69 0.17
C PHE A 404 -12.49 11.26 -1.25
N TYR A 405 -11.37 11.04 -1.95
CA TYR A 405 -11.13 11.48 -3.31
C TYR A 405 -10.42 10.40 -4.11
N GLY A 406 -10.42 10.55 -5.43
CA GLY A 406 -9.63 9.70 -6.30
C GLY A 406 -9.35 10.37 -7.64
N TRP A 407 -8.18 10.07 -8.19
CA TRP A 407 -7.83 10.41 -9.55
C TRP A 407 -8.60 9.53 -10.55
N GLU A 408 -8.61 9.91 -11.82
CA GLU A 408 -9.15 9.04 -12.88
C GLU A 408 -8.37 7.75 -13.04
N GLY A 409 -7.09 7.76 -12.67
CA GLY A 409 -6.18 6.63 -12.69
C GLY A 409 -4.78 7.05 -12.32
N CYS A 410 -3.84 6.12 -12.39
CA CYS A 410 -2.42 6.38 -12.18
C CYS A 410 -1.60 5.81 -13.32
N SER A 411 -0.63 6.59 -13.79
CA SER A 411 0.54 6.09 -14.51
C SER A 411 1.61 5.65 -13.50
N ASP A 412 2.77 5.21 -13.99
CA ASP A 412 3.81 4.64 -13.12
C ASP A 412 4.24 5.56 -11.98
N ARG A 413 4.27 6.87 -12.20
CA ARG A 413 4.82 7.84 -11.25
C ARG A 413 3.91 9.04 -10.97
N GLN A 414 2.74 9.07 -11.56
CA GLN A 414 1.81 10.17 -11.36
C GLN A 414 0.37 9.73 -11.57
N GLY A 415 -0.56 10.39 -10.88
CA GLY A 415 -1.98 10.25 -11.16
C GLY A 415 -2.35 10.94 -12.47
N CYS A 416 -3.39 10.45 -13.12
CA CYS A 416 -4.02 11.10 -14.25
C CYS A 416 -5.19 11.93 -13.72
N CYS A 417 -5.16 13.24 -13.98
CA CYS A 417 -6.27 14.13 -13.66
C CYS A 417 -6.63 14.17 -12.17
N PHE A 418 -6.18 15.21 -11.51
CA PHE A 418 -6.33 15.38 -10.06
C PHE A 418 -7.78 15.64 -9.63
N GLY A 419 -8.07 15.35 -8.37
CA GLY A 419 -9.41 15.45 -7.79
C GLY A 419 -10.33 14.34 -8.27
N SER A 420 -11.61 14.45 -7.93
CA SER A 420 -12.61 13.47 -8.34
C SER A 420 -13.36 13.98 -9.57
N CYS A 421 -13.20 13.29 -10.70
CA CYS A 421 -13.94 13.57 -11.92
C CYS A 421 -15.38 13.06 -11.78
N THR A 422 -16.38 13.94 -11.92
CA THR A 422 -17.79 13.58 -11.77
C THR A 422 -18.25 12.56 -12.83
N HIS A 423 -17.69 12.64 -14.04
CA HIS A 423 -17.96 11.68 -15.11
C HIS A 423 -17.38 10.30 -14.79
N VAL A 424 -16.07 10.19 -14.50
CA VAL A 424 -15.37 8.91 -14.28
C VAL A 424 -15.90 8.18 -13.04
N TRP A 425 -16.18 8.90 -11.98
CA TRP A 425 -16.74 8.31 -10.76
C TRP A 425 -18.18 7.82 -10.89
N ASN A 426 -18.84 8.01 -12.04
CA ASN A 426 -20.11 7.36 -12.34
C ASN A 426 -19.96 5.84 -12.60
N TYR A 427 -18.77 5.39 -13.01
CA TYR A 427 -18.47 3.98 -13.22
C TYR A 427 -18.17 3.22 -11.92
N GLU A 428 -17.76 3.93 -10.87
CA GLU A 428 -17.46 3.36 -9.57
C GLU A 428 -18.77 3.08 -8.79
N GLN A 429 -18.98 1.84 -8.39
CA GLN A 429 -20.21 1.43 -7.70
C GLN A 429 -19.92 0.79 -6.32
N ALA A 430 -18.73 0.24 -6.09
CA ALA A 430 -18.42 -0.57 -4.92
C ALA A 430 -18.43 0.23 -3.62
N THR A 431 -17.92 1.47 -3.62
CA THR A 431 -17.78 2.31 -2.42
C THR A 431 -19.12 2.53 -1.71
N ALA A 432 -20.20 2.77 -2.45
CA ALA A 432 -21.51 3.01 -1.85
C ALA A 432 -22.06 1.79 -1.10
N PHE A 433 -21.75 0.58 -1.58
CA PHE A 433 -22.21 -0.67 -0.97
C PHE A 433 -21.32 -1.13 0.18
N LEU A 434 -20.01 -0.91 0.06
CA LEU A 434 -19.03 -1.44 1.03
C LEU A 434 -18.61 -0.39 2.07
N PHE A 435 -18.56 0.89 1.69
CA PHE A 435 -18.05 1.98 2.52
C PHE A 435 -18.92 3.22 2.35
N GLY A 436 -20.17 3.15 2.81
CA GLY A 436 -21.16 4.21 2.64
C GLY A 436 -20.71 5.58 3.13
N ASP A 437 -19.91 5.64 4.21
CA ASP A 437 -19.38 6.90 4.75
C ASP A 437 -18.42 7.59 3.76
N LEU A 438 -17.62 6.82 3.01
CA LEU A 438 -16.74 7.37 1.97
C LEU A 438 -17.56 7.92 0.81
N SER A 439 -18.58 7.18 0.35
CA SER A 439 -19.50 7.64 -0.70
C SER A 439 -20.25 8.89 -0.25
N ARG A 440 -20.75 8.92 0.99
CA ARG A 440 -21.40 10.09 1.57
C ARG A 440 -20.49 11.31 1.52
N SER A 441 -19.22 11.19 1.93
CA SER A 441 -18.27 12.30 1.91
C SER A 441 -18.10 12.89 0.51
N MET A 442 -18.11 12.05 -0.54
CA MET A 442 -18.08 12.51 -1.92
C MET A 442 -19.33 13.32 -2.29
N ARG A 443 -20.51 12.86 -1.88
CA ARG A 443 -21.78 13.60 -2.11
C ARG A 443 -21.79 14.96 -1.40
N GLU A 444 -21.28 15.02 -0.17
CA GLU A 444 -21.14 16.26 0.58
C GLU A 444 -20.24 17.27 -0.16
N VAL A 445 -19.14 16.80 -0.74
CA VAL A 445 -18.23 17.65 -1.53
C VAL A 445 -18.87 18.09 -2.84
N GLU A 446 -19.48 17.19 -3.60
CA GLU A 446 -20.10 17.47 -4.89
C GLU A 446 -21.20 18.52 -4.78
N PHE A 447 -22.13 18.35 -3.85
CA PHE A 447 -23.28 19.24 -3.71
C PHE A 447 -23.01 20.44 -2.78
N GLY A 448 -22.18 20.28 -1.75
CA GLY A 448 -21.90 21.31 -0.77
C GLY A 448 -20.78 22.27 -1.17
N HIS A 449 -19.82 21.81 -1.94
CA HIS A 449 -18.60 22.56 -2.23
C HIS A 449 -18.32 22.73 -3.73
N ALA A 450 -18.66 21.76 -4.58
CA ALA A 450 -18.33 21.78 -6.01
C ALA A 450 -19.49 22.27 -6.89
N THR A 451 -20.67 22.55 -6.34
CA THR A 451 -21.83 23.09 -7.05
C THR A 451 -21.99 24.59 -6.75
N ASP A 452 -22.11 25.42 -7.80
CA ASP A 452 -22.29 26.85 -7.65
C ASP A 452 -23.76 27.27 -7.33
N GLU A 453 -24.00 28.55 -7.19
CA GLU A 453 -25.32 29.10 -6.85
C GLU A 453 -26.36 28.93 -8.00
N ARG A 454 -25.91 28.76 -9.24
CA ARG A 454 -26.76 28.47 -10.41
C ARG A 454 -27.12 26.99 -10.51
N GLY A 455 -26.36 26.12 -9.83
CA GLY A 455 -26.49 24.68 -9.90
C GLY A 455 -25.49 24.00 -10.85
N LEU A 456 -24.52 24.73 -11.41
CA LEU A 456 -23.44 24.13 -12.19
C LEU A 456 -22.48 23.41 -11.26
N MET A 457 -22.29 22.09 -11.46
CA MET A 457 -21.35 21.28 -10.71
C MET A 457 -20.01 21.24 -11.45
N SER A 458 -18.92 21.48 -10.75
CA SER A 458 -17.57 21.37 -11.30
C SER A 458 -17.33 19.99 -11.91
N PHE A 459 -16.75 19.93 -13.09
CA PHE A 459 -16.41 18.68 -13.76
C PHE A 459 -15.47 17.80 -12.93
N ARG A 460 -14.49 18.46 -12.26
CA ARG A 460 -13.58 17.85 -11.32
C ARG A 460 -13.59 18.62 -10.02
N VAL A 461 -13.65 17.91 -8.92
CA VAL A 461 -13.43 18.49 -7.61
C VAL A 461 -11.94 18.79 -7.43
N GLN A 462 -11.61 20.07 -7.35
CA GLN A 462 -10.23 20.48 -7.11
C GLN A 462 -9.88 20.46 -5.62
N LEU A 463 -8.59 20.41 -5.32
CA LEU A 463 -8.02 20.42 -3.97
C LEU A 463 -7.07 21.62 -3.81
N PRO A 464 -6.96 22.19 -2.62
CA PRO A 464 -7.76 21.87 -1.42
C PRO A 464 -9.25 22.18 -1.59
N LEU A 465 -10.06 21.85 -0.60
CA LEU A 465 -11.53 21.92 -0.67
C LEU A 465 -12.08 23.29 -1.06
N GLU A 466 -11.41 24.37 -0.66
CA GLU A 466 -11.77 25.77 -1.01
C GLU A 466 -11.76 26.01 -2.52
N ARG A 467 -11.02 25.18 -3.27
CA ARG A 467 -10.92 25.25 -4.73
C ARG A 467 -11.89 24.31 -5.45
N ALA A 468 -12.76 23.61 -4.76
CA ALA A 468 -13.63 22.57 -5.35
C ALA A 468 -14.45 23.08 -6.55
N LYS A 469 -14.81 24.38 -6.58
CA LYS A 469 -15.58 25.04 -7.66
C LYS A 469 -14.73 25.65 -8.79
N GLU A 470 -13.41 25.65 -8.70
CA GLU A 470 -12.56 26.44 -9.62
C GLU A 470 -12.48 25.87 -11.04
N TYR A 471 -12.94 24.64 -11.26
CA TYR A 471 -12.95 24.06 -12.59
C TYR A 471 -14.20 24.49 -13.34
N GLY A 472 -14.07 25.54 -14.16
CA GLY A 472 -15.17 26.24 -14.83
C GLY A 472 -15.92 25.45 -15.91
N HIS A 473 -15.48 24.22 -16.20
CA HIS A 473 -16.20 23.33 -17.10
C HIS A 473 -17.00 22.32 -16.30
N ALA A 474 -18.07 21.80 -16.89
CA ALA A 474 -18.87 20.75 -16.30
C ALA A 474 -19.18 19.67 -17.34
N ALA A 475 -19.46 18.47 -16.87
CA ALA A 475 -19.96 17.38 -17.67
C ALA A 475 -21.44 17.16 -17.35
N ALA A 476 -22.30 17.21 -18.35
CA ALA A 476 -23.75 17.00 -18.17
C ALA A 476 -24.02 15.61 -17.58
N ASP A 477 -23.39 14.57 -18.12
CA ASP A 477 -23.51 13.19 -17.63
C ASP A 477 -22.90 13.01 -16.23
N GLY A 478 -21.81 13.71 -15.92
CA GLY A 478 -21.20 13.73 -14.60
C GLY A 478 -22.14 14.32 -13.55
N GLN A 479 -22.71 15.48 -13.82
CA GLN A 479 -23.64 16.16 -12.93
C GLN A 479 -24.93 15.35 -12.71
N MET A 480 -25.51 14.78 -13.76
CA MET A 480 -26.69 13.93 -13.66
C MET A 480 -26.37 12.62 -12.93
N GLY A 481 -25.22 12.04 -13.19
CA GLY A 481 -24.74 10.85 -12.48
C GLY A 481 -24.55 11.08 -10.97
N CYS A 482 -24.09 12.27 -10.56
CA CYS A 482 -24.01 12.62 -9.13
C CYS A 482 -25.39 12.69 -8.48
N LEU A 483 -26.42 13.17 -9.18
CA LEU A 483 -27.80 13.14 -8.67
C LEU A 483 -28.32 11.69 -8.51
N ILE A 484 -28.04 10.83 -9.48
CA ILE A 484 -28.39 9.40 -9.39
C ILE A 484 -27.67 8.73 -8.22
N LYS A 485 -26.37 9.03 -8.04
CA LYS A 485 -25.58 8.50 -6.91
C LYS A 485 -26.10 9.02 -5.57
N LEU A 486 -26.52 10.28 -5.44
CA LEU A 486 -27.12 10.80 -4.22
C LEU A 486 -28.42 10.04 -3.87
N TYR A 487 -29.25 9.75 -4.86
CA TYR A 487 -30.47 8.96 -4.66
C TYR A 487 -30.14 7.52 -4.24
N ARG A 488 -29.19 6.87 -4.89
CA ARG A 488 -28.70 5.53 -4.53
C ARG A 488 -28.18 5.50 -3.09
N ASP A 489 -27.29 6.44 -2.74
CA ASP A 489 -26.63 6.50 -1.44
C ASP A 489 -27.65 6.72 -0.32
N TRP A 490 -28.68 7.55 -0.58
CA TRP A 490 -29.82 7.70 0.33
C TRP A 490 -30.64 6.42 0.47
N GLN A 491 -30.93 5.72 -0.63
CA GLN A 491 -31.66 4.44 -0.58
C GLN A 491 -30.91 3.38 0.22
N LEU A 492 -29.58 3.31 0.06
CA LEU A 492 -28.75 2.33 0.78
C LEU A 492 -28.61 2.64 2.26
N SER A 493 -28.48 3.91 2.60
CA SER A 493 -28.22 4.35 4.00
C SER A 493 -29.50 4.62 4.80
N GLY A 494 -30.58 5.04 4.15
CA GLY A 494 -31.74 5.61 4.83
C GLY A 494 -31.47 6.94 5.52
N ASP A 495 -30.35 7.62 5.21
CA ASP A 495 -29.94 8.88 5.84
C ASP A 495 -30.73 10.08 5.31
N ASP A 496 -31.88 10.30 5.91
CA ASP A 496 -32.73 11.46 5.62
C ASP A 496 -32.09 12.81 5.98
N GLU A 497 -31.17 12.84 6.94
CA GLU A 497 -30.49 14.08 7.34
C GLU A 497 -29.51 14.52 6.24
N MET A 498 -28.71 13.59 5.72
CA MET A 498 -27.86 13.83 4.56
C MET A 498 -28.69 14.34 3.37
N LEU A 499 -29.77 13.64 3.03
CA LEU A 499 -30.63 14.04 1.91
C LEU A 499 -31.20 15.44 2.09
N ARG A 500 -31.74 15.76 3.28
CA ARG A 500 -32.28 17.11 3.57
C ARG A 500 -31.22 18.19 3.47
N ALA A 501 -30.00 17.92 3.96
CA ALA A 501 -28.89 18.87 3.89
C ALA A 501 -28.46 19.15 2.45
N LEU A 502 -28.38 18.14 1.61
CA LEU A 502 -27.90 18.26 0.22
C LEU A 502 -29.01 18.58 -0.78
N TRP A 503 -30.29 18.37 -0.43
CA TRP A 503 -31.44 18.55 -1.33
C TRP A 503 -31.52 19.92 -2.00
N PRO A 504 -31.30 21.06 -1.30
CA PRO A 504 -31.35 22.37 -1.96
C PRO A 504 -30.34 22.52 -3.11
N ALA A 505 -29.11 21.99 -2.93
CA ALA A 505 -28.09 22.02 -3.96
C ALA A 505 -28.39 21.00 -5.08
N ALA A 506 -28.82 19.80 -4.74
CA ALA A 506 -29.21 18.77 -5.69
C ALA A 506 -30.36 19.24 -6.60
N ARG A 507 -31.36 19.92 -6.01
CA ARG A 507 -32.46 20.50 -6.79
C ARG A 507 -32.00 21.62 -7.75
N ARG A 508 -31.07 22.48 -7.32
CA ARG A 508 -30.46 23.47 -8.21
C ARG A 508 -29.67 22.82 -9.32
N ALA A 509 -28.86 21.80 -8.99
CA ALA A 509 -28.08 21.06 -9.97
C ALA A 509 -28.95 20.38 -11.03
N LEU A 510 -30.11 19.83 -10.65
CA LEU A 510 -31.07 19.29 -11.60
C LEU A 510 -31.69 20.41 -12.43
N SER A 511 -32.12 21.50 -11.81
CA SER A 511 -32.77 22.63 -12.50
C SER A 511 -31.83 23.37 -13.45
N PHE A 512 -30.51 23.22 -13.29
CA PHE A 512 -29.52 23.82 -14.18
C PHE A 512 -29.68 23.35 -15.63
N CYS A 513 -30.25 22.18 -15.87
CA CYS A 513 -30.49 21.69 -17.23
C CYS A 513 -31.29 22.69 -18.08
N TRP A 514 -32.26 23.35 -17.49
CA TRP A 514 -33.29 24.14 -18.23
C TRP A 514 -33.19 25.65 -18.00
N ILE A 515 -32.14 26.16 -17.40
CA ILE A 515 -31.92 27.60 -17.29
C ILE A 515 -31.01 28.08 -18.43
N GLU A 516 -30.98 29.39 -18.66
CA GLU A 516 -30.10 30.01 -19.68
C GLU A 516 -28.64 29.59 -19.45
N GLY A 517 -28.00 28.99 -20.46
CA GLY A 517 -26.65 28.42 -20.41
C GLY A 517 -26.59 27.08 -19.70
N GLY A 518 -27.72 26.41 -19.47
CA GLY A 518 -27.81 25.04 -18.97
C GLY A 518 -27.71 24.00 -20.09
N TRP A 519 -27.85 22.73 -19.71
CA TRP A 519 -27.61 21.57 -20.60
C TRP A 519 -28.66 21.36 -21.69
N ASP A 520 -29.90 21.83 -21.51
CA ASP A 520 -31.03 21.73 -22.41
C ASP A 520 -31.82 23.06 -22.28
N ALA A 521 -31.10 24.16 -22.57
CA ALA A 521 -31.60 25.53 -22.34
C ALA A 521 -32.72 25.91 -23.32
N ASP A 522 -32.75 25.31 -24.50
CA ASP A 522 -33.82 25.54 -25.51
C ASP A 522 -35.00 24.56 -25.34
N GLY A 523 -34.90 23.58 -24.46
CA GLY A 523 -35.98 22.67 -24.10
C GLY A 523 -36.33 21.66 -25.19
N ASP A 524 -35.37 21.31 -26.04
CA ASP A 524 -35.59 20.36 -27.15
C ASP A 524 -35.45 18.89 -26.70
N GLY A 525 -34.99 18.64 -25.45
CA GLY A 525 -34.79 17.31 -24.85
C GLY A 525 -33.42 16.73 -25.15
N VAL A 526 -32.48 17.49 -25.70
CA VAL A 526 -31.11 17.09 -25.96
C VAL A 526 -30.17 17.87 -25.03
N MET A 527 -29.24 17.17 -24.38
CA MET A 527 -28.22 17.80 -23.55
C MET A 527 -27.05 18.26 -24.42
N GLU A 528 -26.79 19.57 -24.49
CA GLU A 528 -25.69 20.15 -25.27
C GLU A 528 -24.37 20.21 -24.52
N GLY A 529 -24.35 19.82 -23.27
CA GLY A 529 -23.14 19.86 -22.44
C GLY A 529 -22.09 18.83 -22.83
N CYS A 530 -20.88 19.10 -22.46
CA CYS A 530 -19.79 18.13 -22.57
C CYS A 530 -20.14 16.84 -21.84
N GLN A 531 -19.97 15.71 -22.48
CA GLN A 531 -20.22 14.41 -21.86
C GLN A 531 -19.00 13.93 -21.07
N HIS A 532 -17.81 14.19 -21.56
CA HIS A 532 -16.58 13.90 -20.85
C HIS A 532 -15.41 14.70 -21.44
N ASN A 533 -14.31 14.72 -20.71
CA ASN A 533 -13.09 15.39 -21.12
C ASN A 533 -12.14 14.40 -21.80
N THR A 534 -12.48 13.92 -22.97
CA THR A 534 -11.60 13.05 -23.77
C THR A 534 -10.82 13.79 -24.85
N MET A 535 -10.86 15.11 -24.84
CA MET A 535 -10.07 15.91 -25.77
C MET A 535 -8.81 16.45 -25.14
#